data_6ef47d34530ee97f350f09015983abdd
#
_entry.id   6ef47d34530ee97f350f09015983abdd
#
_cell.length_a   1.000
_cell.length_b   1.000
_cell.length_c   1.000
_cell.angle_alpha   90.00
_cell.angle_beta   90.00
_cell.angle_gamma   90.00
#
_symmetry.space_group_name_H-M   'P 1'
#
loop_
_entity.id
_entity.type
_entity.pdbx_description
1 polymer ?
#
loop_
_entity_poly.entity_id
_entity_poly.type
_entity_poly.pdbx_seq_one_letter_code
_entity_poly.pdbx_strand_id
1 'polypeptide(L)'
;GSEMCIRDSTTTLLTRELRQEVEKIFVGNEEYGNFIITVLSFGFKYGIPSDADLVFDVRFLPNPYYEQALRPLTGNDRSIQEYVMKNGDGRRFLDKLEDLMQFLIPRYLDEGKNSLVIGIGCTGGKHRSVTITNGLYARLKKLPYTVRMEHRDIEKDARTKGK
;
A
#
# COMPACT_ATOMS: atom_id res chain seq x y z
N GLY A 1 -14.00 -2.29 -21.17
CA GLY A 1 -14.41 -2.20 -21.46
C GLY A 1 -14.81 -1.92 -21.49
N SER A 2 -14.80 -1.97 -21.48
CA SER A 2 -15.28 -1.86 -21.65
C SER A 2 -15.82 -1.43 -22.03
N GLU A 3 -15.92 -1.39 -22.37
CA GLU A 3 -16.45 -1.20 -22.81
C GLU A 3 -17.27 -0.99 -22.96
N MET A 4 -17.46 -1.06 -23.12
CA MET A 4 -18.24 -1.01 -23.32
C MET A 4 -19.08 -0.84 -23.08
N CYS A 5 -19.33 -0.90 -23.10
CA CYS A 5 -20.20 -0.77 -22.98
C CYS A 5 -21.08 -0.80 -22.97
N ILE A 6 -21.52 -1.05 -23.20
CA ILE A 6 -22.39 -1.14 -23.31
C ILE A 6 -22.92 -1.35 -23.04
N ARG A 7 -22.85 -1.16 -22.97
CA ARG A 7 -23.72 -1.61 -23.14
C ARG A 7 -24.60 -2.47 -22.47
N ASP A 8 -24.91 -3.53 -22.64
CA ASP A 8 -25.80 -4.23 -21.78
C ASP A 8 -25.03 -5.05 -20.76
N SER A 9 -25.69 -5.52 -19.71
CA SER A 9 -25.01 -6.24 -18.63
C SER A 9 -24.52 -7.59 -19.11
N THR A 10 -25.19 -8.19 -20.10
CA THR A 10 -24.78 -9.47 -20.64
C THR A 10 -23.40 -9.37 -21.29
N THR A 11 -23.20 -8.31 -22.08
CA THR A 11 -21.90 -8.08 -22.70
C THR A 11 -20.82 -7.88 -21.67
N THR A 12 -21.10 -7.14 -20.62
CA THR A 12 -20.14 -6.92 -19.54
C THR A 12 -19.77 -8.24 -18.85
N LEU A 13 -20.76 -9.09 -18.61
CA LEU A 13 -20.52 -10.38 -17.98
C LEU A 13 -19.66 -11.27 -18.84
N LEU A 14 -19.93 -11.32 -20.13
CA LEU A 14 -19.13 -12.13 -21.04
C LEU A 14 -17.69 -11.67 -21.06
N THR A 15 -17.45 -10.37 -21.05
CA THR A 15 -16.09 -9.85 -21.02
C THR A 15 -15.36 -10.27 -19.77
N ARG A 16 -16.05 -10.20 -18.63
CA ARG A 16 -15.45 -10.60 -17.36
C ARG A 16 -15.16 -12.09 -17.32
N GLU A 17 -16.08 -12.91 -17.80
CA GLU A 17 -15.88 -14.34 -17.84
C GLU A 17 -14.71 -14.72 -18.73
N LEU A 18 -14.61 -14.07 -19.89
CA LEU A 18 -13.51 -14.31 -20.80
C LEU A 18 -12.19 -13.99 -20.15
N ARG A 19 -12.15 -12.87 -19.43
CA ARG A 19 -10.95 -12.47 -18.72
C ARG A 19 -10.55 -13.50 -17.67
N GLN A 20 -11.53 -14.02 -16.93
CA GLN A 20 -11.24 -15.04 -15.92
C GLN A 20 -10.73 -16.32 -16.54
N GLU A 21 -11.26 -16.70 -17.70
CA GLU A 21 -10.77 -17.87 -18.40
C GLU A 21 -9.32 -17.70 -18.83
N VAL A 22 -8.98 -16.51 -19.34
CA VAL A 22 -7.61 -16.23 -19.71
C VAL A 22 -6.70 -16.30 -18.49
N GLU A 23 -7.16 -15.76 -17.38
CA GLU A 23 -6.39 -15.82 -16.14
C GLU A 23 -6.13 -17.25 -15.70
N LYS A 24 -7.13 -18.13 -15.85
CA LYS A 24 -6.95 -19.54 -15.51
C LYS A 24 -5.91 -20.21 -16.39
N ILE A 25 -5.89 -19.87 -17.65
CA ILE A 25 -4.93 -20.43 -18.59
C ILE A 25 -3.51 -20.03 -18.20
N PHE A 26 -3.34 -18.81 -17.75
CA PHE A 26 -2.03 -18.30 -17.38
C PHE A 26 -1.72 -18.42 -15.90
N VAL A 27 -2.49 -19.21 -15.18
CA VAL A 27 -2.36 -19.31 -13.74
C VAL A 27 -0.94 -19.71 -13.34
N GLY A 28 -0.47 -19.08 -12.30
CA GLY A 28 0.87 -19.34 -11.83
C GLY A 28 1.95 -18.60 -12.59
N ASN A 29 1.58 -17.79 -13.56
CA ASN A 29 2.56 -17.06 -14.34
C ASN A 29 2.16 -15.60 -14.45
N GLU A 30 2.22 -15.02 -15.64
CA GLU A 30 2.13 -13.56 -15.79
C GLU A 30 0.78 -12.97 -15.43
N GLU A 31 -0.27 -13.78 -15.38
CA GLU A 31 -1.59 -13.21 -15.17
C GLU A 31 -1.67 -12.46 -13.83
N TYR A 32 -1.19 -13.09 -12.78
CA TYR A 32 -1.16 -12.42 -11.46
C TYR A 32 -0.09 -11.35 -11.41
N GLY A 33 1.00 -11.52 -12.15
CA GLY A 33 2.04 -10.52 -12.20
C GLY A 33 1.60 -9.21 -12.82
N ASN A 34 0.52 -9.23 -13.60
CA ASN A 34 0.00 -8.03 -14.22
C ASN A 34 -0.83 -7.17 -13.27
N PHE A 35 -1.25 -7.70 -12.12
CA PHE A 35 -1.91 -6.90 -11.11
C PHE A 35 -0.83 -6.25 -10.26
N ILE A 36 -0.83 -4.92 -10.23
CA ILE A 36 0.22 -4.16 -9.57
C ILE A 36 -0.32 -3.54 -8.30
N ILE A 37 0.34 -3.84 -7.19
CA ILE A 37 0.01 -3.26 -5.89
C ILE A 37 1.12 -2.28 -5.52
N THR A 38 0.76 -1.03 -5.30
CA THR A 38 1.71 -0.02 -4.84
C THR A 38 1.40 0.34 -3.40
N VAL A 39 2.37 0.18 -2.52
CA VAL A 39 2.25 0.62 -1.13
C VAL A 39 3.00 1.93 -1.03
N LEU A 40 2.28 2.99 -0.67
CA LEU A 40 2.80 4.34 -0.74
C LEU A 40 2.74 4.99 0.65
N SER A 41 3.89 5.41 1.16
CA SER A 41 3.90 6.19 2.40
C SER A 41 3.80 7.67 2.08
N PHE A 42 3.12 8.41 2.95
CA PHE A 42 2.96 9.85 2.75
C PHE A 42 2.74 10.53 4.09
N GLY A 43 2.88 11.86 4.09
CA GLY A 43 2.57 12.69 5.25
C GLY A 43 1.29 13.45 4.99
N PHE A 44 0.37 13.40 5.97
CA PHE A 44 -0.90 14.11 5.81
C PHE A 44 -0.71 15.60 5.61
N LYS A 45 0.35 16.16 6.16
CA LYS A 45 0.58 17.60 5.99
C LYS A 45 0.93 17.99 4.57
N TYR A 46 1.30 17.02 3.74
CA TYR A 46 1.56 17.26 2.31
C TYR A 46 0.41 16.82 1.41
N GLY A 47 -0.72 16.42 2.01
CA GLY A 47 -1.89 16.04 1.26
C GLY A 47 -1.99 14.55 1.00
N ILE A 48 -3.22 14.06 0.97
CA ILE A 48 -3.51 12.65 0.68
C ILE A 48 -3.29 12.40 -0.80
N PRO A 49 -2.60 11.31 -1.16
CA PRO A 49 -2.40 11.00 -2.60
C PRO A 49 -3.75 10.84 -3.30
N SER A 50 -3.93 11.57 -4.39
CA SER A 50 -5.21 11.58 -5.09
C SER A 50 -5.51 10.27 -5.81
N ASP A 51 -4.49 9.47 -6.09
CA ASP A 51 -4.65 8.22 -6.80
C ASP A 51 -4.73 7.01 -5.86
N ALA A 52 -4.74 7.22 -4.54
CA ALA A 52 -4.83 6.11 -3.59
C ALA A 52 -6.22 5.53 -3.59
N ASP A 53 -6.29 4.21 -3.69
CA ASP A 53 -7.57 3.49 -3.56
C ASP A 53 -7.95 3.29 -2.11
N LEU A 54 -6.95 3.05 -1.26
CA LEU A 54 -7.15 2.86 0.17
C LEU A 54 -6.16 3.75 0.90
N VAL A 55 -6.61 4.34 2.00
CA VAL A 55 -5.77 5.23 2.81
C VAL A 55 -5.92 4.81 4.26
N PHE A 56 -4.78 4.61 4.92
CA PHE A 56 -4.75 4.23 6.33
C PHE A 56 -3.91 5.22 7.11
N ASP A 57 -4.42 5.61 8.26
CA ASP A 57 -3.78 6.59 9.15
C ASP A 57 -3.06 5.81 10.25
N VAL A 58 -1.74 5.94 10.31
CA VAL A 58 -0.95 5.24 11.34
C VAL A 58 -0.39 6.20 12.38
N ARG A 59 -1.03 7.36 12.56
CA ARG A 59 -0.58 8.34 13.57
C ARG A 59 -0.80 7.85 15.01
N PHE A 60 -1.50 6.75 15.20
CA PHE A 60 -1.70 6.17 16.53
C PHE A 60 -0.44 5.46 17.06
N LEU A 61 0.55 5.23 16.23
CA LEU A 61 1.77 4.51 16.62
C LEU A 61 2.71 5.44 17.37
N PRO A 62 3.66 4.89 18.16
CA PRO A 62 4.65 5.72 18.84
C PRO A 62 5.38 6.62 17.86
N ASN A 63 5.54 7.89 18.24
CA ASN A 63 6.08 8.91 17.34
C ASN A 63 7.55 9.18 17.68
N PRO A 64 8.50 8.73 16.84
CA PRO A 64 9.92 8.93 17.11
C PRO A 64 10.33 10.39 17.12
N TYR A 65 9.50 11.28 16.60
CA TYR A 65 9.83 12.69 16.58
C TYR A 65 10.05 13.26 17.99
N TYR A 66 9.43 12.65 19.00
CA TYR A 66 9.61 13.10 20.38
C TYR A 66 10.95 12.71 20.97
N GLU A 67 11.72 11.85 20.30
CA GLU A 67 13.07 11.49 20.70
C GLU A 67 14.05 12.27 19.83
N GLN A 68 14.79 13.17 20.42
CA GLN A 68 15.65 14.06 19.66
C GLN A 68 16.64 13.31 18.78
N ALA A 69 17.20 12.23 19.31
CA ALA A 69 18.19 11.44 18.57
C ALA A 69 17.58 10.75 17.35
N LEU A 70 16.27 10.51 17.35
CA LEU A 70 15.61 9.78 16.27
C LEU A 70 15.02 10.70 15.20
N ARG A 71 14.87 11.98 15.49
CA ARG A 71 14.23 12.92 14.57
C ARG A 71 14.82 12.91 13.16
N PRO A 72 16.14 12.96 13.01
CA PRO A 72 16.70 13.03 11.65
C PRO A 72 16.67 11.71 10.89
N LEU A 73 16.39 10.63 11.58
CA LEU A 73 16.35 9.31 10.94
C LEU A 73 15.00 9.07 10.28
N THR A 74 14.89 7.99 9.51
CA THR A 74 13.66 7.68 8.80
C THR A 74 13.20 6.28 9.18
N GLY A 75 12.01 5.91 8.69
CA GLY A 75 11.47 4.58 8.90
C GLY A 75 12.25 3.48 8.20
N ASN A 76 13.23 3.84 7.39
CA ASN A 76 14.16 2.87 6.83
C ASN A 76 15.26 2.50 7.81
N ASP A 77 15.44 3.28 8.88
CA ASP A 77 16.44 3.01 9.90
C ASP A 77 15.87 2.06 10.95
N ARG A 78 16.70 1.12 11.37
CA ARG A 78 16.26 0.10 12.29
C ARG A 78 15.80 0.68 13.64
N SER A 79 16.50 1.70 14.14
CA SER A 79 16.12 2.32 15.40
C SER A 79 14.74 2.94 15.35
N ILE A 80 14.37 3.52 14.20
CA ILE A 80 13.02 4.05 14.02
C ILE A 80 12.01 2.92 14.00
N GLN A 81 12.31 1.87 13.26
CA GLN A 81 11.39 0.73 13.15
C GLN A 81 11.13 0.12 14.52
N GLU A 82 12.19 -0.05 15.32
CA GLU A 82 12.03 -0.59 16.66
C GLU A 82 11.19 0.31 17.55
N TYR A 83 11.40 1.62 17.44
CA TYR A 83 10.62 2.57 18.23
C TYR A 83 9.14 2.53 17.84
N VAL A 84 8.86 2.56 16.56
CA VAL A 84 7.49 2.56 16.06
C VAL A 84 6.74 1.28 16.45
N MET A 85 7.46 0.17 16.47
CA MET A 85 6.84 -1.14 16.72
C MET A 85 6.90 -1.56 18.19
N LYS A 86 7.41 -0.71 19.07
CA LYS A 86 7.79 -1.13 20.42
C LYS A 86 6.63 -1.58 21.30
N ASN A 87 5.41 -1.07 21.06
CA ASN A 87 4.27 -1.42 21.91
C ASN A 87 3.39 -2.51 21.31
N GLY A 88 3.80 -3.11 20.19
CA GLY A 88 3.06 -4.20 19.57
C GLY A 88 1.92 -3.80 18.67
N ASP A 89 1.51 -2.53 18.72
CA ASP A 89 0.36 -2.10 17.91
C ASP A 89 0.68 -2.12 16.41
N GLY A 90 1.92 -1.81 16.05
CA GLY A 90 2.30 -1.84 14.64
C GLY A 90 2.18 -3.22 14.05
N ARG A 91 2.63 -4.24 14.79
CA ARG A 91 2.52 -5.61 14.33
C ARG A 91 1.07 -6.04 14.21
N ARG A 92 0.25 -5.70 15.22
CA ARG A 92 -1.16 -6.04 15.18
C ARG A 92 -1.86 -5.39 14.01
N PHE A 93 -1.51 -4.13 13.75
CA PHE A 93 -2.08 -3.42 12.62
C PHE A 93 -1.69 -4.10 11.30
N LEU A 94 -0.42 -4.46 11.16
CA LEU A 94 0.04 -5.14 9.95
C LEU A 94 -0.63 -6.50 9.77
N ASP A 95 -0.84 -7.24 10.87
CA ASP A 95 -1.53 -8.52 10.77
C ASP A 95 -2.95 -8.35 10.24
N LYS A 96 -3.66 -7.37 10.78
CA LYS A 96 -5.03 -7.09 10.36
C LYS A 96 -5.07 -6.58 8.93
N LEU A 97 -4.12 -5.75 8.57
CA LEU A 97 -4.07 -5.16 7.25
C LEU A 97 -3.74 -6.22 6.19
N GLU A 98 -2.81 -7.10 6.51
CA GLU A 98 -2.49 -8.21 5.61
C GLU A 98 -3.70 -9.09 5.38
N ASP A 99 -4.42 -9.42 6.46
CA ASP A 99 -5.62 -10.22 6.35
C ASP A 99 -6.69 -9.52 5.48
N LEU A 100 -6.85 -8.21 5.70
CA LEU A 100 -7.79 -7.44 4.91
C LEU A 100 -7.41 -7.43 3.43
N MET A 101 -6.12 -7.29 3.14
CA MET A 101 -5.66 -7.28 1.76
C MET A 101 -5.86 -8.64 1.09
N GLN A 102 -5.60 -9.73 1.82
CA GLN A 102 -5.84 -11.06 1.28
C GLN A 102 -7.31 -11.28 0.97
N PHE A 103 -8.18 -10.67 1.73
CA PHE A 103 -9.61 -10.72 1.46
C PHE A 103 -9.99 -9.85 0.25
N LEU A 104 -9.48 -8.62 0.20
CA LEU A 104 -9.92 -7.65 -0.80
C LEU A 104 -9.34 -7.87 -2.20
N ILE A 105 -8.07 -8.26 -2.28
CA ILE A 105 -7.40 -8.32 -3.58
C ILE A 105 -8.10 -9.25 -4.57
N PRO A 106 -8.49 -10.48 -4.19
CA PRO A 106 -9.21 -11.32 -5.15
C PRO A 106 -10.52 -10.69 -5.62
N ARG A 107 -11.17 -9.94 -4.74
CA ARG A 107 -12.43 -9.30 -5.09
C ARG A 107 -12.22 -8.13 -6.04
N TYR A 108 -11.13 -7.38 -5.85
CA TYR A 108 -10.78 -6.32 -6.80
C TYR A 108 -10.46 -6.91 -8.17
N LEU A 109 -9.76 -8.03 -8.20
CA LEU A 109 -9.47 -8.71 -9.46
C LEU A 109 -10.76 -9.14 -10.16
N ASP A 110 -11.71 -9.67 -9.40
CA ASP A 110 -12.99 -10.08 -9.96
C ASP A 110 -13.75 -8.91 -10.55
N GLU A 111 -13.59 -7.72 -9.98
CA GLU A 111 -14.22 -6.51 -10.50
C GLU A 111 -13.54 -5.99 -11.76
N GLY A 112 -12.40 -6.53 -12.10
CA GLY A 112 -11.68 -6.06 -13.27
C GLY A 112 -10.62 -5.01 -12.97
N LYS A 113 -10.35 -4.76 -11.69
CA LYS A 113 -9.30 -3.82 -11.31
C LYS A 113 -7.94 -4.42 -11.64
N ASN A 114 -7.04 -3.62 -12.19
CA ASN A 114 -5.72 -4.10 -12.58
C ASN A 114 -4.58 -3.48 -11.79
N SER A 115 -4.90 -2.60 -10.85
CA SER A 115 -3.89 -2.01 -9.98
C SER A 115 -4.55 -1.57 -8.68
N LEU A 116 -3.74 -1.47 -7.63
CA LEU A 116 -4.22 -1.09 -6.31
C LEU A 116 -3.16 -0.19 -5.67
N VAL A 117 -3.56 0.99 -5.22
CA VAL A 117 -2.67 1.91 -4.52
C VAL A 117 -3.13 2.02 -3.07
N ILE A 118 -2.26 1.63 -2.15
CA ILE A 118 -2.52 1.65 -0.72
C ILE A 118 -1.67 2.75 -0.09
N GLY A 119 -2.33 3.79 0.42
CA GLY A 119 -1.64 4.90 1.06
C GLY A 119 -1.57 4.70 2.56
N ILE A 120 -0.37 4.83 3.11
CA ILE A 120 -0.12 4.74 4.55
C ILE A 120 0.38 6.10 5.00
N GLY A 121 -0.36 6.78 5.86
CA GLY A 121 -0.04 8.15 6.22
C GLY A 121 0.25 8.37 7.68
N CYS A 122 1.24 9.20 7.96
CA CYS A 122 1.47 9.76 9.27
C CYS A 122 1.58 11.26 9.11
N THR A 123 1.99 11.99 10.15
CA THR A 123 1.99 13.46 10.07
C THR A 123 2.94 13.96 8.98
N GLY A 124 4.20 13.55 9.04
CA GLY A 124 5.20 14.04 8.09
C GLY A 124 5.63 13.09 7.02
N GLY A 125 5.23 11.82 7.10
CA GLY A 125 5.58 10.85 6.07
C GLY A 125 7.01 10.35 6.15
N LYS A 126 7.64 10.42 7.30
CA LYS A 126 9.06 10.12 7.45
C LYS A 126 9.35 8.91 8.34
N HIS A 127 8.57 8.72 9.38
CA HIS A 127 8.87 7.72 10.41
C HIS A 127 7.86 6.58 10.43
N ARG A 128 6.66 6.84 10.94
CA ARG A 128 5.65 5.79 11.18
C ARG A 128 5.10 5.22 9.89
N SER A 129 4.76 6.10 8.94
CA SER A 129 4.23 5.63 7.66
C SER A 129 5.27 4.83 6.88
N VAL A 130 6.53 5.26 6.91
CA VAL A 130 7.58 4.55 6.20
C VAL A 130 7.80 3.16 6.82
N THR A 131 7.80 3.09 8.15
CA THR A 131 7.96 1.82 8.85
C THR A 131 6.86 0.83 8.48
N ILE A 132 5.61 1.29 8.52
CA ILE A 132 4.47 0.42 8.23
C ILE A 132 4.44 0.05 6.75
N THR A 133 4.77 0.99 5.87
CA THR A 133 4.82 0.71 4.44
C THR A 133 5.86 -0.38 4.14
N ASN A 134 7.03 -0.29 4.75
CA ASN A 134 8.04 -1.33 4.59
C ASN A 134 7.54 -2.68 5.07
N GLY A 135 6.83 -2.70 6.20
CA GLY A 135 6.29 -3.94 6.74
C GLY A 135 5.21 -4.55 5.87
N LEU A 136 4.32 -3.71 5.37
CA LEU A 136 3.25 -4.20 4.51
C LEU A 136 3.80 -4.69 3.17
N TYR A 137 4.76 -3.96 2.61
CA TYR A 137 5.42 -4.38 1.38
C TYR A 137 6.03 -5.77 1.55
N ALA A 138 6.74 -6.00 2.64
CA ALA A 138 7.38 -7.30 2.87
C ALA A 138 6.35 -8.43 2.95
N ARG A 139 5.19 -8.16 3.53
CA ARG A 139 4.14 -9.17 3.65
C ARG A 139 3.45 -9.43 2.32
N LEU A 140 3.12 -8.37 1.58
CA LEU A 140 2.42 -8.52 0.30
C LEU A 140 3.33 -9.10 -0.78
N LYS A 141 4.63 -8.91 -0.65
CA LYS A 141 5.58 -9.42 -1.61
C LYS A 141 5.56 -10.94 -1.71
N LYS A 142 5.05 -11.62 -0.68
CA LYS A 142 4.92 -13.07 -0.68
C LYS A 142 3.77 -13.56 -1.55
N LEU A 143 2.87 -12.66 -1.96
CA LEU A 143 1.74 -13.01 -2.77
C LEU A 143 2.14 -13.05 -4.25
N PRO A 144 1.35 -13.70 -5.10
CA PRO A 144 1.71 -13.86 -6.53
C PRO A 144 1.39 -12.63 -7.36
N TYR A 145 1.59 -11.44 -6.82
CA TYR A 145 1.32 -10.18 -7.52
C TYR A 145 2.60 -9.36 -7.60
N THR A 146 2.61 -8.38 -8.49
CA THR A 146 3.69 -7.40 -8.55
C THR A 146 3.44 -6.35 -7.47
N VAL A 147 4.38 -6.21 -6.54
CA VAL A 147 4.22 -5.26 -5.45
C VAL A 147 5.34 -4.23 -5.53
N ARG A 148 4.96 -2.96 -5.44
CA ARG A 148 5.89 -1.83 -5.45
C ARG A 148 5.77 -1.06 -4.16
N MET A 149 6.84 -0.35 -3.81
CA MET A 149 6.87 0.47 -2.61
C MET A 149 7.39 1.85 -2.98
N GLU A 150 6.76 2.87 -2.42
CA GLU A 150 7.14 4.24 -2.68
C GLU A 150 6.99 5.05 -1.42
N HIS A 151 7.97 5.92 -1.14
CA HIS A 151 7.93 6.83 -0.01
C HIS A 151 7.91 8.25 -0.55
N ARG A 152 6.70 8.79 -0.70
CA ARG A 152 6.51 10.07 -1.39
C ARG A 152 7.15 11.24 -0.66
N ASP A 153 7.06 11.25 0.68
CA ASP A 153 7.41 12.44 1.44
C ASP A 153 8.60 12.24 2.38
N ILE A 154 9.35 11.15 2.21
CA ILE A 154 10.38 10.78 3.18
C ILE A 154 11.47 11.83 3.33
N GLU A 155 11.75 12.61 2.27
CA GLU A 155 12.81 13.61 2.30
C GLU A 155 12.31 15.04 2.41
N LYS A 156 11.01 15.26 2.47
CA LYS A 156 10.48 16.62 2.43
C LYS A 156 10.82 17.44 3.67
N ASP A 157 10.78 16.79 4.84
CA ASP A 157 11.13 17.48 6.07
C ASP A 157 12.58 17.92 6.08
N ALA A 158 13.48 17.07 5.59
CA ALA A 158 14.89 17.40 5.52
C ALA A 158 15.11 18.62 4.62
N ARG A 159 14.43 18.65 3.47
CA ARG A 159 14.54 19.79 2.55
C ARG A 159 14.01 21.07 3.18
N THR A 160 12.89 20.94 3.90
CA THR A 160 12.30 22.10 4.58
C THR A 160 13.26 22.67 5.62
N LYS A 161 13.93 21.79 6.36
CA LYS A 161 14.85 22.23 7.40
C LYS A 161 16.12 22.82 6.83
N GLY A 162 16.49 22.44 5.62
CA GLY A 162 17.65 22.97 4.96
C GLY A 162 17.50 24.41 4.51
N LYS A 163 16.31 24.94 4.63
CA LYS A 163 16.06 26.33 4.30
C LYS A 163 16.01 27.16 5.56
#